data_5239c6f042f0444407f048973b32b3a7
#
_entry.id   5239c6f042f0444407f048973b32b3a7
#
_cell.length_a   1.000
_cell.length_b   1.000
_cell.length_c   1.000
_cell.angle_alpha   90.00
_cell.angle_beta   90.00
_cell.angle_gamma   90.00
#
_symmetry.space_group_name_H-M   'P 1'
#
loop_
_entity.id
_entity.type
_entity.pdbx_description
1 polymer ?
#
loop_
_entity_poly.entity_id
_entity_poly.type
_entity_poly.pdbx_seq_one_letter_code
_entity_poly.pdbx_strand_id
1 'polypeptide(L)'
;MSWTLFGKAAHGSRPWEGTNAVEASYLFHEKLKTLPFTKASNEYYEYPSINLAKIQAGDRYNVVPDQCDVNYDIRFVTGQHWEEIIQEMTELAQSINPKNIV
;
A
#
# COMPACT_ATOMS: atom_id res chain seq x y z
N MET A 1 3.32 8.29 -6.34
CA MET A 1 4.10 7.34 -5.52
C MET A 1 3.57 5.92 -5.73
N SER A 2 4.48 4.99 -5.87
CA SER A 2 4.13 3.60 -6.20
C SER A 2 4.76 2.63 -5.22
N TRP A 3 4.01 1.60 -4.88
CA TRP A 3 4.51 0.47 -4.10
C TRP A 3 4.05 -0.82 -4.77
N THR A 4 4.88 -1.85 -4.65
CA THR A 4 4.55 -3.19 -5.13
C THR A 4 4.50 -4.13 -3.93
N LEU A 5 3.37 -4.81 -3.79
CA LEU A 5 3.19 -5.82 -2.76
C LEU A 5 3.30 -7.20 -3.40
N PHE A 6 4.11 -8.05 -2.81
CA PHE A 6 4.38 -9.38 -3.33
C PHE A 6 3.64 -10.44 -2.54
N GLY A 7 3.28 -11.50 -3.22
CA GLY A 7 2.66 -12.65 -2.63
C GLY A 7 3.24 -13.92 -3.20
N LYS A 8 2.42 -14.96 -3.21
CA LYS A 8 2.79 -16.26 -3.75
C LYS A 8 1.60 -16.78 -4.56
N ALA A 9 1.85 -17.14 -5.81
CA ALA A 9 0.81 -17.70 -6.68
C ALA A 9 0.37 -19.06 -6.20
N ALA A 10 -0.91 -19.37 -6.41
CA ALA A 10 -1.49 -20.67 -6.17
C ALA A 10 -2.76 -20.78 -7.00
N HIS A 11 -3.27 -22.01 -7.16
CA HIS A 11 -4.55 -22.22 -7.84
C HIS A 11 -5.68 -21.56 -7.03
N GLY A 12 -6.61 -20.89 -7.70
CA GLY A 12 -7.69 -20.16 -7.03
C GLY A 12 -8.62 -21.03 -6.19
N SER A 13 -8.67 -22.35 -6.46
CA SER A 13 -9.43 -23.29 -5.63
C SER A 13 -8.72 -23.69 -4.34
N ARG A 14 -7.43 -23.34 -4.21
CA ARG A 14 -6.60 -23.63 -3.04
C ARG A 14 -5.85 -22.37 -2.59
N PRO A 15 -6.58 -21.29 -2.26
CA PRO A 15 -5.93 -20.02 -1.96
C PRO A 15 -5.03 -20.06 -0.72
N TRP A 16 -5.26 -21.02 0.18
CA TRP A 16 -4.42 -21.21 1.36
C TRP A 16 -3.00 -21.66 1.04
N GLU A 17 -2.75 -22.19 -0.16
CA GLU A 17 -1.40 -22.57 -0.61
C GLU A 17 -0.59 -21.38 -1.12
N GLY A 18 -1.22 -20.24 -1.30
CA GLY A 18 -0.56 -19.01 -1.76
C GLY A 18 -0.70 -17.87 -0.79
N THR A 19 -0.23 -16.71 -1.22
CA THR A 19 -0.38 -15.43 -0.51
C THR A 19 -0.88 -14.41 -1.51
N ASN A 20 -2.09 -13.90 -1.30
CA ASN A 20 -2.74 -13.00 -2.24
C ASN A 20 -2.19 -11.58 -2.10
N ALA A 21 -1.50 -11.10 -3.13
CA ALA A 21 -0.93 -9.76 -3.14
C ALA A 21 -2.01 -8.66 -3.14
N VAL A 22 -3.18 -8.93 -3.69
CA VAL A 22 -4.30 -7.97 -3.65
C VAL A 22 -4.81 -7.81 -2.22
N GLU A 23 -4.94 -8.90 -1.47
CA GLU A 23 -5.32 -8.83 -0.05
C GLU A 23 -4.27 -8.09 0.77
N ALA A 24 -2.99 -8.30 0.46
CA ALA A 24 -1.92 -7.55 1.10
C ALA A 24 -2.01 -6.06 0.81
N SER A 25 -2.36 -5.68 -0.43
CA SER A 25 -2.53 -4.27 -0.79
C SER A 25 -3.75 -3.64 -0.11
N TYR A 26 -4.81 -4.40 0.08
CA TYR A 26 -5.98 -3.95 0.82
C TYR A 26 -5.61 -3.65 2.29
N LEU A 27 -4.88 -4.55 2.92
CA LEU A 27 -4.43 -4.36 4.29
C LEU A 27 -3.48 -3.15 4.39
N PHE A 28 -2.59 -2.98 3.42
CA PHE A 28 -1.70 -1.82 3.34
C PHE A 28 -2.53 -0.53 3.30
N HIS A 29 -3.53 -0.48 2.42
CA HIS A 29 -4.38 0.71 2.27
C HIS A 29 -5.14 1.04 3.57
N GLU A 30 -5.70 0.04 4.23
CA GLU A 30 -6.43 0.25 5.47
C GLU A 30 -5.52 0.75 6.60
N LYS A 31 -4.34 0.17 6.74
CA LYS A 31 -3.38 0.58 7.77
C LYS A 31 -2.71 1.91 7.46
N LEU A 32 -2.57 2.25 6.18
CA LEU A 32 -2.02 3.53 5.74
C LEU A 32 -2.77 4.70 6.34
N LYS A 33 -4.08 4.59 6.45
CA LYS A 33 -4.94 5.64 6.99
C LYS A 33 -4.71 5.91 8.48
N THR A 34 -4.02 5.00 9.17
CA THR A 34 -3.72 5.13 10.60
C THR A 34 -2.34 5.71 10.87
N LEU A 35 -1.52 5.92 9.84
CA LEU A 35 -0.18 6.44 10.01
C LEU A 35 -0.21 7.89 10.52
N PRO A 36 0.78 8.28 11.35
CA PRO A 36 0.79 9.61 11.97
C PRO A 36 0.70 10.76 10.98
N PHE A 37 1.34 10.66 9.81
CA PHE A 37 1.34 11.76 8.85
C PHE A 37 -0.06 12.08 8.34
N THR A 38 -0.98 11.12 8.35
CA THR A 38 -2.36 11.34 7.87
C THR A 38 -3.17 12.21 8.81
N LYS A 39 -2.71 12.35 10.04
CA LYS A 39 -3.37 13.14 11.08
C LYS A 39 -2.75 14.53 11.25
N ALA A 40 -1.68 14.81 10.51
CA ALA A 40 -0.99 16.09 10.62
C ALA A 40 -1.91 17.22 10.15
N SER A 41 -1.81 18.36 10.81
CA SER A 41 -2.54 19.56 10.44
C SER A 41 -1.62 20.76 10.70
N ASN A 42 -1.80 21.84 9.95
CA ASN A 42 -1.04 23.06 10.14
C ASN A 42 -1.95 24.17 10.67
N GLU A 43 -1.38 25.37 10.83
CA GLU A 43 -2.12 26.55 11.33
C GLU A 43 -3.28 26.96 10.42
N TYR A 44 -3.30 26.51 9.17
CA TYR A 44 -4.37 26.79 8.22
C TYR A 44 -5.44 25.69 8.20
N TYR A 45 -5.36 24.74 9.11
CA TYR A 45 -6.27 23.57 9.20
C TYR A 45 -6.28 22.72 7.95
N GLU A 46 -5.14 22.68 7.24
CA GLU A 46 -4.96 21.76 6.12
C GLU A 46 -4.67 20.36 6.62
N TYR A 47 -5.15 19.35 5.89
CA TYR A 47 -4.89 17.95 6.17
C TYR A 47 -4.32 17.30 4.92
N PRO A 48 -3.41 16.34 5.07
CA PRO A 48 -2.93 15.59 3.91
C PRO A 48 -4.08 14.78 3.30
N SER A 49 -4.02 14.58 1.99
CA SER A 49 -4.96 13.74 1.29
C SER A 49 -4.25 12.57 0.65
N ILE A 50 -4.93 11.43 0.64
CA ILE A 50 -4.41 10.17 0.09
C ILE A 50 -5.45 9.65 -0.89
N ASN A 51 -5.04 9.49 -2.13
CA ASN A 51 -5.88 8.91 -3.16
C ASN A 51 -5.19 7.70 -3.77
N LEU A 52 -5.81 6.53 -3.61
CA LEU A 52 -5.37 5.35 -4.33
C LEU A 52 -5.86 5.48 -5.77
N ALA A 53 -4.97 5.92 -6.66
CA ALA A 53 -5.32 6.29 -8.02
C ALA A 53 -5.34 5.10 -8.97
N LYS A 54 -4.45 4.14 -8.77
CA LYS A 54 -4.36 2.94 -9.60
C LYS A 54 -4.01 1.74 -8.76
N ILE A 55 -4.61 0.60 -9.12
CA ILE A 55 -4.25 -0.70 -8.60
C ILE A 55 -4.21 -1.67 -9.76
N GLN A 56 -3.14 -2.45 -9.84
CA GLN A 56 -2.98 -3.40 -10.94
C GLN A 56 -2.42 -4.70 -10.42
N ALA A 57 -3.13 -5.79 -10.63
CA ALA A 57 -2.74 -7.12 -10.16
C ALA A 57 -3.52 -8.18 -10.91
N GLY A 58 -2.96 -9.39 -10.90
CA GLY A 58 -3.63 -10.55 -11.45
C GLY A 58 -3.49 -10.67 -12.95
N ASP A 59 -3.48 -11.91 -13.38
CA ASP A 59 -3.39 -12.32 -14.78
C ASP A 59 -4.63 -13.11 -15.15
N ARG A 60 -5.03 -14.02 -14.26
CA ARG A 60 -6.15 -14.93 -14.47
C ARG A 60 -6.97 -15.01 -13.19
N TYR A 61 -8.29 -15.09 -13.34
CA TYR A 61 -9.19 -15.16 -12.20
C TYR A 61 -9.00 -16.43 -11.34
N ASN A 62 -8.43 -17.50 -11.93
CA ASN A 62 -8.25 -18.78 -11.24
C ASN A 62 -6.84 -18.96 -10.64
N VAL A 63 -6.08 -17.86 -10.53
CA VAL A 63 -4.74 -17.87 -9.94
C VAL A 63 -4.67 -16.78 -8.87
N VAL A 64 -4.20 -17.14 -7.69
CA VAL A 64 -3.93 -16.16 -6.63
C VAL A 64 -2.83 -15.22 -7.11
N PRO A 65 -3.07 -13.89 -7.16
CA PRO A 65 -2.06 -12.95 -7.65
C PRO A 65 -0.86 -12.87 -6.73
N ASP A 66 0.33 -12.89 -7.32
CA ASP A 66 1.61 -12.85 -6.59
C ASP A 66 2.25 -11.47 -6.58
N GLN A 67 1.63 -10.51 -7.23
CA GLN A 67 2.13 -9.13 -7.29
C GLN A 67 0.96 -8.17 -7.42
N CYS A 68 1.01 -7.09 -6.67
CA CYS A 68 0.03 -6.02 -6.77
C CYS A 68 0.74 -4.66 -6.75
N ASP A 69 0.58 -3.91 -7.82
CA ASP A 69 1.14 -2.56 -7.94
C ASP A 69 0.07 -1.56 -7.54
N VAL A 70 0.40 -0.67 -6.61
CA VAL A 70 -0.49 0.39 -6.16
C VAL A 70 0.16 1.74 -6.39
N ASN A 71 -0.62 2.68 -6.90
CA ASN A 71 -0.17 4.05 -7.17
C ASN A 71 -1.05 5.02 -6.40
N TYR A 72 -0.39 5.88 -5.64
CA TYR A 72 -1.06 6.87 -4.78
C TYR A 72 -0.75 8.28 -5.22
N ASP A 73 -1.77 9.12 -5.21
CA ASP A 73 -1.62 10.57 -5.25
C ASP A 73 -1.73 11.07 -3.81
N ILE A 74 -0.63 11.58 -3.27
CA ILE A 74 -0.57 12.03 -1.88
C ILE A 74 -0.26 13.52 -1.88
N ARG A 75 -1.10 14.29 -1.18
CA ARG A 75 -0.92 15.73 -1.00
C ARG A 75 -0.53 15.99 0.44
N PHE A 76 0.58 16.69 0.65
CA PHE A 76 1.07 17.02 1.98
C PHE A 76 0.56 18.40 2.42
N VAL A 77 0.56 18.61 3.73
CA VAL A 77 0.42 19.96 4.26
C VAL A 77 1.77 20.64 4.35
N THR A 78 1.77 21.97 4.39
CA THR A 78 2.99 22.76 4.55
C THR A 78 3.70 22.35 5.86
N GLY A 79 4.99 22.07 5.75
CA GLY A 79 5.81 21.61 6.88
C GLY A 79 6.06 20.11 6.92
N GLN A 80 5.32 19.33 6.16
CA GLN A 80 5.60 17.91 6.04
C GLN A 80 6.72 17.65 5.03
N HIS A 81 7.51 16.61 5.28
CA HIS A 81 8.60 16.19 4.41
C HIS A 81 8.24 14.89 3.71
N TRP A 82 8.23 14.90 2.38
CA TRP A 82 7.82 13.75 1.58
C TRP A 82 8.70 12.51 1.83
N GLU A 83 9.98 12.72 2.17
CA GLU A 83 10.90 11.61 2.46
C GLU A 83 10.44 10.83 3.69
N GLU A 84 9.99 11.53 4.71
CA GLU A 84 9.49 10.88 5.93
C GLU A 84 8.20 10.12 5.68
N ILE A 85 7.34 10.66 4.84
CA ILE A 85 6.07 10.01 4.47
C ILE A 85 6.33 8.74 3.69
N ILE A 86 7.23 8.79 2.71
CA ILE A 86 7.63 7.62 1.94
C ILE A 86 8.23 6.55 2.86
N GLN A 87 9.06 6.96 3.81
CA GLN A 87 9.66 6.02 4.75
C GLN A 87 8.59 5.35 5.62
N GLU A 88 7.64 6.09 6.15
CA GLU A 88 6.54 5.53 6.94
C GLU A 88 5.74 4.53 6.13
N MET A 89 5.40 4.86 4.88
CA MET A 89 4.64 3.97 4.01
C MET A 89 5.44 2.73 3.62
N THR A 90 6.73 2.89 3.36
CA THR A 90 7.59 1.76 3.00
C THR A 90 7.75 0.80 4.17
N GLU A 91 7.96 1.33 5.38
CA GLU A 91 8.02 0.51 6.59
C GLU A 91 6.72 -0.25 6.83
N LEU A 92 5.58 0.39 6.58
CA LEU A 92 4.28 -0.26 6.68
C LEU A 92 4.16 -1.41 5.67
N ALA A 93 4.55 -1.18 4.42
CA ALA A 93 4.52 -2.21 3.39
C ALA A 93 5.38 -3.41 3.79
N GLN A 94 6.57 -3.15 4.33
CA GLN A 94 7.48 -4.20 4.79
C GLN A 94 6.93 -4.96 6.00
N SER A 95 6.18 -4.29 6.88
CA SER A 95 5.57 -4.95 8.04
C SER A 95 4.45 -5.91 7.64
N ILE A 96 3.72 -5.58 6.57
CA ILE A 96 2.64 -6.42 6.05
C ILE A 96 3.22 -7.59 5.26
N ASN A 97 4.26 -7.34 4.49
CA ASN A 97 4.89 -8.33 3.65
C ASN A 97 6.42 -8.19 3.76
N PRO A 98 7.06 -8.95 4.69
CA PRO A 98 8.50 -8.84 4.92
C PRO A 98 9.37 -9.17 3.71
N LYS A 99 8.83 -9.89 2.73
CA LYS A 99 9.54 -10.20 1.48
C LYS A 99 9.44 -9.05 0.47
N ASN A 100 8.70 -8.03 0.81
CA ASN A 100 8.48 -6.89 -0.05
C ASN A 100 9.67 -5.94 0.09
N ILE A 101 10.64 -6.10 -0.81
CA ILE A 101 11.79 -5.20 -0.87
C ILE A 101 11.49 -4.19 -1.96
N VAL A 102 11.23 -2.99 -1.51
CA VAL A 102 10.96 -1.89 -2.43
C VAL A 102 12.21 -1.06 -2.60
#